data_29ed056be55126e817dc62ac3bd413c7
#
_entry.id   29ed056be55126e817dc62ac3bd413c7
#
_cell.length_a   1.000
_cell.length_b   1.000
_cell.length_c   1.000
_cell.angle_alpha   90.00
_cell.angle_beta   90.00
_cell.angle_gamma   90.00
#
_symmetry.space_group_name_H-M   'P 1'
#
loop_
_entity.id
_entity.type
_entity.pdbx_description
1 polymer ?
#
loop_
_entity_poly.entity_id
_entity_poly.type
_entity_poly.pdbx_seq_one_letter_code
_entity_poly.pdbx_strand_id
1 'polypeptide(L)'
;MKKNLILTLCLACGLLHVSAQTKDGGISKEMLQEFQKEQKHCQAGKALSNALSGVSIDVLAKNYQAAALPIDKNFSIETRKQSITNQKSSGRCWMFSGLNVLRSNYTMQHDSVSIELSQAYLFFWDQLEKANLMLQGVIDTAKDPIDNQRVQFFFHYPINDGGTFCGIADLAPKYGLVPADVQNET
;
A
#
# COMPACT_ATOMS: atom_id res chain seq x y z
N MET A 1 -41.55 5.39 29.75
CA MET A 1 -40.92 4.07 30.00
C MET A 1 -40.04 3.54 28.84
N LYS A 2 -40.36 3.78 27.56
CA LYS A 2 -39.54 3.25 26.42
C LYS A 2 -38.17 3.92 26.21
N LYS A 3 -38.00 5.21 26.56
CA LYS A 3 -36.72 5.93 26.41
C LYS A 3 -35.65 5.47 27.40
N ASN A 4 -36.06 5.09 28.63
CA ASN A 4 -35.09 4.62 29.64
C ASN A 4 -34.62 3.20 29.36
N LEU A 5 -35.43 2.37 28.69
CA LEU A 5 -35.05 1.01 28.32
C LEU A 5 -33.94 0.99 27.24
N ILE A 6 -33.98 1.90 26.28
CA ILE A 6 -32.97 2.04 25.23
C ILE A 6 -31.64 2.54 25.82
N LEU A 7 -31.69 3.48 26.77
CA LEU A 7 -30.51 4.00 27.45
C LEU A 7 -29.82 2.92 28.28
N THR A 8 -30.59 2.06 28.95
CA THR A 8 -30.06 0.94 29.76
C THR A 8 -29.46 -0.15 28.85
N LEU A 9 -30.03 -0.39 27.67
CA LEU A 9 -29.49 -1.37 26.73
C LEU A 9 -28.19 -0.88 26.07
N CYS A 10 -28.08 0.42 25.76
CA CYS A 10 -26.82 1.01 25.28
C CYS A 10 -25.71 1.03 26.34
N LEU A 11 -26.07 1.20 27.64
CA LEU A 11 -25.10 1.13 28.73
C LEU A 11 -24.62 -0.30 28.97
N ALA A 12 -25.48 -1.31 28.78
CA ALA A 12 -25.11 -2.73 28.92
C ALA A 12 -24.19 -3.22 27.79
N CYS A 13 -24.37 -2.72 26.57
CA CYS A 13 -23.45 -3.02 25.46
C CYS A 13 -22.07 -2.34 25.59
N GLY A 14 -21.98 -1.23 26.33
CA GLY A 14 -20.71 -0.53 26.58
C GLY A 14 -19.78 -1.21 27.58
N LEU A 15 -20.23 -2.27 28.26
CA LEU A 15 -19.42 -2.99 29.26
C LEU A 15 -18.75 -4.27 28.73
N LEU A 16 -18.94 -4.61 27.47
CA LEU A 16 -18.13 -5.63 26.81
C LEU A 16 -16.77 -5.00 26.44
N HIS A 17 -15.96 -4.77 27.44
CA HIS A 17 -14.55 -4.47 27.24
C HIS A 17 -13.91 -5.77 26.76
N VAL A 18 -13.75 -5.90 25.44
CA VAL A 18 -12.82 -6.86 24.87
C VAL A 18 -11.42 -6.39 25.27
N SER A 19 -10.97 -6.84 26.46
CA SER A 19 -9.58 -6.65 26.89
C SER A 19 -8.69 -7.58 26.07
N ALA A 20 -8.53 -7.27 24.79
CA ALA A 20 -7.65 -8.02 23.89
C ALA A 20 -6.18 -7.60 24.01
N GLN A 21 -5.88 -6.60 24.86
CA GLN A 21 -4.50 -6.13 25.04
C GLN A 21 -4.17 -6.03 26.53
N THR A 22 -3.12 -6.73 26.96
CA THR A 22 -2.45 -6.43 28.22
C THR A 22 -1.81 -5.05 28.11
N LYS A 23 -1.61 -4.35 29.25
CA LYS A 23 -0.96 -3.03 29.27
C LYS A 23 0.40 -3.00 28.55
N ASP A 24 1.03 -4.15 28.41
CA ASP A 24 2.33 -4.32 27.77
C ASP A 24 2.22 -4.80 26.30
N GLY A 25 1.01 -4.97 25.75
CA GLY A 25 0.79 -5.37 24.34
C GLY A 25 1.29 -6.79 23.99
N GLY A 26 1.77 -7.57 24.94
CA GLY A 26 2.32 -8.91 24.72
C GLY A 26 1.30 -10.03 25.01
N ILE A 27 1.58 -11.23 24.51
CA ILE A 27 0.80 -12.44 24.83
C ILE A 27 1.15 -12.90 26.25
N SER A 28 0.15 -12.91 27.15
CA SER A 28 0.37 -13.35 28.52
C SER A 28 0.44 -14.88 28.62
N LYS A 29 0.94 -15.38 29.78
CA LYS A 29 0.98 -16.81 30.02
C LYS A 29 -0.42 -17.43 30.11
N GLU A 30 -1.39 -16.66 30.60
CA GLU A 30 -2.80 -17.06 30.69
C GLU A 30 -3.42 -17.20 29.32
N MET A 31 -3.16 -16.24 28.39
CA MET A 31 -3.59 -16.33 27.02
C MET A 31 -3.00 -17.55 26.31
N LEU A 32 -1.72 -17.86 26.51
CA LEU A 32 -1.10 -19.06 25.98
C LEU A 32 -1.75 -20.34 26.48
N GLN A 33 -2.10 -20.40 27.78
CA GLN A 33 -2.80 -21.54 28.33
C GLN A 33 -4.21 -21.72 27.78
N GLU A 34 -4.91 -20.61 27.52
CA GLU A 34 -6.23 -20.62 26.89
C GLU A 34 -6.17 -21.12 25.45
N PHE A 35 -5.25 -20.62 24.65
CA PHE A 35 -4.99 -21.13 23.29
C PHE A 35 -4.65 -22.62 23.27
N GLN A 36 -3.85 -23.09 24.23
CA GLN A 36 -3.51 -24.51 24.34
C GLN A 36 -4.72 -25.38 24.74
N LYS A 37 -5.64 -24.86 25.54
CA LYS A 37 -6.88 -25.58 25.89
C LYS A 37 -7.80 -25.68 24.69
N GLU A 38 -8.01 -24.59 23.97
CA GLU A 38 -8.83 -24.56 22.73
C GLU A 38 -8.28 -25.51 21.68
N GLN A 39 -6.97 -25.55 21.48
CA GLN A 39 -6.33 -26.49 20.54
C GLN A 39 -6.58 -27.96 20.91
N LYS A 40 -6.61 -28.30 22.20
CA LYS A 40 -6.88 -29.68 22.64
C LYS A 40 -8.32 -30.13 22.43
N HIS A 41 -9.28 -29.22 22.35
CA HIS A 41 -10.70 -29.51 22.13
C HIS A 41 -11.05 -29.80 20.66
N CYS A 42 -10.18 -29.47 19.71
CA CYS A 42 -10.41 -29.74 18.31
C CYS A 42 -10.03 -31.19 17.97
N GLN A 43 -11.01 -32.11 17.94
CA GLN A 43 -10.76 -33.54 17.61
C GLN A 43 -10.16 -33.74 16.22
N ALA A 44 -10.48 -32.87 15.26
CA ALA A 44 -9.91 -32.87 13.92
C ALA A 44 -8.59 -32.05 13.82
N GLY A 45 -8.21 -31.34 14.86
CA GLY A 45 -7.13 -30.35 14.81
C GLY A 45 -5.78 -30.91 14.39
N LYS A 46 -5.45 -32.10 14.88
CA LYS A 46 -4.16 -32.73 14.57
C LYS A 46 -4.09 -33.22 13.11
N ALA A 47 -5.17 -33.85 12.64
CA ALA A 47 -5.26 -34.32 11.26
C ALA A 47 -5.29 -33.13 10.28
N LEU A 48 -6.05 -32.09 10.61
CA LEU A 48 -6.11 -30.85 9.83
C LEU A 48 -4.77 -30.12 9.82
N SER A 49 -4.12 -30.00 10.98
CA SER A 49 -2.78 -29.39 11.07
C SER A 49 -1.76 -30.14 10.23
N ASN A 50 -1.76 -31.48 10.26
CA ASN A 50 -0.87 -32.27 9.43
C ASN A 50 -1.20 -32.13 7.94
N ALA A 51 -2.46 -32.11 7.55
CA ALA A 51 -2.89 -31.94 6.17
C ALA A 51 -2.51 -30.55 5.61
N LEU A 52 -2.54 -29.51 6.43
CA LEU A 52 -2.28 -28.13 6.04
C LEU A 52 -0.81 -27.70 6.22
N SER A 53 -0.01 -28.47 6.96
CA SER A 53 1.38 -28.10 7.28
C SER A 53 2.31 -27.94 6.06
N GLY A 54 1.97 -28.61 4.95
CA GLY A 54 2.70 -28.51 3.68
C GLY A 54 2.13 -27.49 2.68
N VAL A 55 1.10 -26.73 3.07
CA VAL A 55 0.41 -25.81 2.16
C VAL A 55 0.69 -24.37 2.58
N SER A 56 1.05 -23.51 1.61
CA SER A 56 1.29 -22.11 1.90
C SER A 56 0.00 -21.39 2.33
N ILE A 57 0.13 -20.39 3.21
CA ILE A 57 -1.00 -19.56 3.69
C ILE A 57 -1.74 -18.91 2.53
N ASP A 58 -1.05 -18.47 1.48
CA ASP A 58 -1.65 -17.84 0.30
C ASP A 58 -2.62 -18.79 -0.43
N VAL A 59 -2.28 -20.08 -0.47
CA VAL A 59 -3.15 -21.11 -1.06
C VAL A 59 -4.36 -21.38 -0.17
N LEU A 60 -4.16 -21.45 1.15
CA LEU A 60 -5.23 -21.71 2.12
C LEU A 60 -6.22 -20.54 2.21
N ALA A 61 -5.72 -19.30 2.12
CA ALA A 61 -6.56 -18.10 2.20
C ALA A 61 -7.40 -17.86 0.93
N LYS A 62 -7.06 -18.51 -0.19
CA LYS A 62 -7.74 -18.30 -1.46
C LYS A 62 -9.09 -19.03 -1.50
N ASN A 63 -10.18 -18.30 -1.68
CA ASN A 63 -11.47 -18.87 -1.97
C ASN A 63 -11.56 -19.27 -3.45
N TYR A 64 -11.29 -20.54 -3.75
CA TYR A 64 -11.29 -21.06 -5.13
C TYR A 64 -12.67 -21.04 -5.78
N GLN A 65 -13.76 -21.15 -5.01
CA GLN A 65 -15.10 -21.07 -5.57
C GLN A 65 -15.42 -19.65 -6.03
N ALA A 66 -15.08 -18.64 -5.21
CA ALA A 66 -15.23 -17.24 -5.59
C ALA A 66 -14.30 -16.86 -6.75
N ALA A 67 -13.08 -17.40 -6.78
CA ALA A 67 -12.11 -17.13 -7.85
C ALA A 67 -12.51 -17.79 -9.20
N ALA A 68 -13.35 -18.82 -9.18
CA ALA A 68 -13.88 -19.48 -10.39
C ALA A 68 -15.11 -18.77 -10.98
N LEU A 69 -15.71 -17.83 -10.23
CA LEU A 69 -16.84 -17.06 -10.77
C LEU A 69 -16.37 -16.15 -11.89
N PRO A 70 -17.13 -16.03 -12.99
CA PRO A 70 -16.81 -15.10 -14.05
C PRO A 70 -16.84 -13.67 -13.49
N ILE A 71 -15.76 -12.92 -13.70
CA ILE A 71 -15.70 -11.51 -13.36
C ILE A 71 -16.52 -10.74 -14.40
N ASP A 72 -17.52 -10.01 -13.96
CA ASP A 72 -18.23 -9.07 -14.83
C ASP A 72 -17.25 -7.96 -15.27
N LYS A 73 -17.08 -7.86 -16.59
CA LYS A 73 -16.20 -6.87 -17.24
C LYS A 73 -16.97 -5.71 -17.84
N ASN A 74 -18.27 -5.64 -17.60
CA ASN A 74 -19.09 -4.54 -18.07
C ASN A 74 -19.06 -3.41 -17.05
N PHE A 75 -18.53 -2.28 -17.45
CA PHE A 75 -18.45 -1.08 -16.64
C PHE A 75 -19.44 -0.04 -17.18
N SER A 76 -20.15 0.65 -16.28
CA SER A 76 -21.08 1.74 -16.65
C SER A 76 -20.34 3.00 -17.11
N ILE A 77 -19.08 3.14 -16.71
CA ILE A 77 -18.21 4.27 -17.10
C ILE A 77 -16.87 3.67 -17.54
N GLU A 78 -16.46 3.99 -18.73
CA GLU A 78 -15.16 3.59 -19.26
C GLU A 78 -14.37 4.82 -19.70
N THR A 79 -13.07 4.82 -19.41
CA THR A 79 -12.15 5.81 -19.97
C THR A 79 -11.72 5.40 -21.39
N ARG A 80 -11.24 6.35 -22.18
CA ARG A 80 -10.70 6.02 -23.50
C ARG A 80 -9.53 5.04 -23.37
N LYS A 81 -9.52 3.98 -24.18
CA LYS A 81 -8.43 3.01 -24.21
C LYS A 81 -7.11 3.70 -24.56
N GLN A 82 -6.09 3.42 -23.76
CA GLN A 82 -4.73 3.92 -23.93
C GLN A 82 -3.77 2.75 -24.18
N SER A 83 -2.61 3.05 -24.77
CA SER A 83 -1.50 2.10 -24.84
C SER A 83 -1.01 1.72 -23.44
N ILE A 84 -0.56 0.50 -23.27
CA ILE A 84 0.02 0.03 -22.02
C ILE A 84 1.45 0.56 -21.91
N THR A 85 1.77 1.16 -20.76
CA THR A 85 3.13 1.55 -20.40
C THR A 85 3.75 0.49 -19.49
N ASN A 86 5.05 0.26 -19.63
CA ASN A 86 5.75 -0.81 -18.92
C ASN A 86 6.90 -0.24 -18.07
N GLN A 87 6.76 -0.31 -16.74
CA GLN A 87 7.80 0.12 -15.79
C GLN A 87 9.00 -0.84 -15.69
N LYS A 88 8.95 -2.01 -16.39
CA LYS A 88 9.94 -3.07 -16.27
C LYS A 88 10.13 -3.50 -14.81
N SER A 89 11.38 -3.62 -14.33
CA SER A 89 11.71 -4.04 -12.96
C SER A 89 11.90 -2.88 -11.97
N SER A 90 11.52 -1.65 -12.35
CA SER A 90 11.67 -0.50 -11.45
C SER A 90 10.51 -0.39 -10.46
N GLY A 91 10.72 0.28 -9.32
CA GLY A 91 9.70 0.61 -8.32
C GLY A 91 8.84 1.82 -8.67
N ARG A 92 8.78 2.24 -9.95
CA ARG A 92 8.10 3.45 -10.43
C ARG A 92 6.61 3.25 -10.75
N CYS A 93 5.97 2.19 -10.26
CA CYS A 93 4.54 1.94 -10.51
C CYS A 93 3.64 3.14 -10.17
N TRP A 94 3.95 3.87 -9.11
CA TRP A 94 3.26 5.08 -8.69
C TRP A 94 3.30 6.18 -9.76
N MET A 95 4.46 6.36 -10.39
CA MET A 95 4.68 7.37 -11.43
C MET A 95 4.00 6.97 -12.74
N PHE A 96 4.17 5.72 -13.20
CA PHE A 96 3.51 5.20 -14.38
C PHE A 96 1.98 5.28 -14.25
N SER A 97 1.43 4.91 -13.09
CA SER A 97 -0.01 4.98 -12.83
C SER A 97 -0.51 6.42 -12.82
N GLY A 98 0.20 7.33 -12.14
CA GLY A 98 -0.19 8.73 -12.08
C GLY A 98 -0.15 9.43 -13.43
N LEU A 99 0.91 9.22 -14.21
CA LEU A 99 1.02 9.78 -15.56
C LEU A 99 -0.03 9.20 -16.52
N ASN A 100 -0.39 7.92 -16.37
CA ASN A 100 -1.48 7.32 -17.13
C ASN A 100 -2.85 7.93 -16.81
N VAL A 101 -3.10 8.30 -15.55
CA VAL A 101 -4.32 9.03 -15.15
C VAL A 101 -4.35 10.41 -15.83
N LEU A 102 -3.26 11.17 -15.74
CA LEU A 102 -3.16 12.50 -16.37
C LEU A 102 -3.35 12.41 -17.89
N ARG A 103 -2.68 11.45 -18.54
CA ARG A 103 -2.82 11.18 -19.98
C ARG A 103 -4.26 10.84 -20.35
N SER A 104 -4.92 9.96 -19.57
CA SER A 104 -6.31 9.58 -19.81
C SER A 104 -7.25 10.79 -19.71
N ASN A 105 -7.10 11.61 -18.67
CA ASN A 105 -7.89 12.82 -18.51
C ASN A 105 -7.69 13.82 -19.65
N TYR A 106 -6.45 14.00 -20.09
CA TYR A 106 -6.13 14.88 -21.21
C TYR A 106 -6.78 14.40 -22.52
N THR A 107 -6.67 13.12 -22.84
CA THR A 107 -7.23 12.54 -24.07
C THR A 107 -8.76 12.46 -24.06
N MET A 108 -9.39 12.44 -22.89
CA MET A 108 -10.85 12.56 -22.79
C MET A 108 -11.36 13.97 -23.12
N GLN A 109 -10.56 14.99 -22.86
CA GLN A 109 -10.87 16.39 -23.13
C GLN A 109 -10.48 16.84 -24.55
N HIS A 110 -9.55 16.13 -25.16
CA HIS A 110 -8.98 16.47 -26.49
C HIS A 110 -9.14 15.30 -27.44
N ASP A 111 -10.24 15.30 -28.19
CA ASP A 111 -10.53 14.26 -29.18
C ASP A 111 -9.41 14.16 -30.21
N SER A 112 -9.07 12.95 -30.60
CA SER A 112 -8.06 12.61 -31.63
C SER A 112 -6.60 12.83 -31.18
N VAL A 113 -6.29 13.22 -29.98
CA VAL A 113 -4.91 13.34 -29.51
C VAL A 113 -4.51 12.06 -28.78
N SER A 114 -3.47 11.37 -29.27
CA SER A 114 -2.79 10.32 -28.53
C SER A 114 -1.47 10.89 -28.03
N ILE A 115 -1.31 10.94 -26.72
CA ILE A 115 -0.08 11.42 -26.08
C ILE A 115 0.43 10.35 -25.13
N GLU A 116 1.73 10.18 -25.08
CA GLU A 116 2.43 9.46 -24.02
C GLU A 116 3.35 10.44 -23.28
N LEU A 117 3.35 10.39 -21.95
CA LEU A 117 4.15 11.28 -21.12
C LEU A 117 5.44 10.59 -20.73
N SER A 118 6.54 11.33 -20.69
CA SER A 118 7.84 10.81 -20.29
C SER A 118 7.92 10.52 -18.81
N GLN A 119 8.06 9.26 -18.45
CA GLN A 119 8.35 8.83 -17.10
C GLN A 119 9.80 9.13 -16.72
N ALA A 120 10.73 8.98 -17.66
CA ALA A 120 12.15 9.25 -17.44
C ALA A 120 12.42 10.71 -17.06
N TYR A 121 11.71 11.67 -17.70
CA TYR A 121 11.82 13.08 -17.35
C TYR A 121 11.42 13.36 -15.90
N LEU A 122 10.23 12.92 -15.51
CA LEU A 122 9.71 13.21 -14.18
C LEU A 122 10.48 12.42 -13.10
N PHE A 123 10.96 11.23 -13.44
CA PHE A 123 11.80 10.43 -12.54
C PHE A 123 13.15 11.09 -12.24
N PHE A 124 13.76 11.78 -13.21
CA PHE A 124 14.96 12.56 -12.96
C PHE A 124 14.73 13.60 -11.84
N TRP A 125 13.64 14.34 -11.93
CA TRP A 125 13.30 15.33 -10.90
C TRP A 125 12.96 14.71 -9.55
N ASP A 126 12.27 13.59 -9.54
CA ASP A 126 12.02 12.82 -8.31
C ASP A 126 13.32 12.42 -7.62
N GLN A 127 14.27 11.89 -8.36
CA GLN A 127 15.56 11.48 -7.80
C GLN A 127 16.38 12.67 -7.30
N LEU A 128 16.33 13.79 -8.00
CA LEU A 128 17.01 15.02 -7.59
C LEU A 128 16.40 15.58 -6.29
N GLU A 129 15.09 15.59 -6.15
CA GLU A 129 14.41 16.04 -4.92
C GLU A 129 14.72 15.11 -3.74
N LYS A 130 14.69 13.81 -3.96
CA LYS A 130 15.06 12.82 -2.94
C LYS A 130 16.52 12.94 -2.50
N ALA A 131 17.43 13.16 -3.47
CA ALA A 131 18.83 13.40 -3.17
C ALA A 131 19.03 14.68 -2.33
N ASN A 132 18.36 15.76 -2.71
CA ASN A 132 18.41 17.00 -1.96
C ASN A 132 17.87 16.85 -0.54
N LEU A 133 16.72 16.17 -0.37
CA LEU A 133 16.15 15.89 0.94
C LEU A 133 17.09 15.03 1.80
N MET A 134 17.68 13.99 1.22
CA MET A 134 18.64 13.13 1.90
C MET A 134 19.89 13.89 2.35
N LEU A 135 20.49 14.70 1.46
CA LEU A 135 21.67 15.50 1.78
C LEU A 135 21.36 16.54 2.87
N GLN A 136 20.20 17.21 2.80
CA GLN A 136 19.77 18.12 3.85
C GLN A 136 19.60 17.39 5.18
N GLY A 137 18.97 16.22 5.17
CA GLY A 137 18.82 15.38 6.37
C GLY A 137 20.15 14.96 6.99
N VAL A 138 21.16 14.63 6.18
CA VAL A 138 22.52 14.32 6.64
C VAL A 138 23.18 15.56 7.28
N ILE A 139 23.02 16.72 6.67
CA ILE A 139 23.55 18.00 7.23
C ILE A 139 22.89 18.30 8.57
N ASP A 140 21.57 18.18 8.65
CA ASP A 140 20.79 18.46 9.86
C ASP A 140 21.15 17.53 11.03
N THR A 141 21.54 16.29 10.71
CA THR A 141 21.88 15.26 11.70
C THR A 141 23.39 15.05 11.88
N ALA A 142 24.25 15.90 11.28
CA ALA A 142 25.72 15.72 11.27
C ALA A 142 26.35 15.69 12.67
N LYS A 143 25.69 16.22 13.69
CA LYS A 143 26.15 16.22 15.08
C LYS A 143 25.51 15.14 15.95
N ASP A 144 24.57 14.42 15.40
CA ASP A 144 23.84 13.36 16.13
C ASP A 144 24.71 12.10 16.21
N PRO A 145 24.55 11.30 17.28
CA PRO A 145 25.24 10.00 17.41
C PRO A 145 24.86 9.07 16.25
N ILE A 146 25.79 8.18 15.88
CA ILE A 146 25.61 7.23 14.78
C ILE A 146 24.42 6.26 14.99
N ASP A 147 24.05 5.99 16.23
CA ASP A 147 22.92 5.15 16.62
C ASP A 147 21.59 5.91 16.68
N ASN A 148 21.59 7.22 16.39
CA ASN A 148 20.37 7.98 16.26
C ASN A 148 19.50 7.42 15.12
N GLN A 149 18.21 7.23 15.37
CA GLN A 149 17.29 6.62 14.42
C GLN A 149 17.19 7.37 13.07
N ARG A 150 17.24 8.71 13.07
CA ARG A 150 17.24 9.52 11.84
C ARG A 150 18.52 9.32 11.04
N VAL A 151 19.67 9.30 11.72
CA VAL A 151 20.97 9.03 11.09
C VAL A 151 20.95 7.66 10.42
N GLN A 152 20.52 6.62 11.16
CA GLN A 152 20.41 5.27 10.63
C GLN A 152 19.46 5.19 9.44
N PHE A 153 18.34 5.91 9.46
CA PHE A 153 17.40 5.95 8.34
C PHE A 153 18.07 6.44 7.05
N PHE A 154 18.83 7.53 7.08
CA PHE A 154 19.51 8.05 5.89
C PHE A 154 20.61 7.12 5.37
N PHE A 155 21.26 6.36 6.24
CA PHE A 155 22.24 5.34 5.81
C PHE A 155 21.58 4.11 5.17
N HIS A 156 20.46 3.66 5.70
CA HIS A 156 19.77 2.47 5.19
C HIS A 156 18.92 2.76 3.96
N TYR A 157 18.38 3.95 3.85
CA TYR A 157 17.42 4.33 2.79
C TYR A 157 17.81 5.68 2.15
N PRO A 158 18.99 5.76 1.54
CA PRO A 158 19.48 7.04 1.02
C PRO A 158 18.59 7.59 -0.09
N ILE A 159 18.30 6.78 -1.11
CA ILE A 159 17.44 7.13 -2.23
C ILE A 159 16.81 5.83 -2.75
N ASN A 160 15.54 5.88 -3.16
CA ASN A 160 14.84 4.77 -3.79
C ASN A 160 13.94 5.26 -4.93
N ASP A 161 13.47 4.33 -5.77
CA ASP A 161 12.60 4.61 -6.91
C ASP A 161 11.10 4.53 -6.58
N GLY A 162 10.75 4.13 -5.35
CA GLY A 162 9.38 4.10 -4.85
C GLY A 162 8.79 5.48 -4.61
N GLY A 163 7.48 5.55 -4.55
CA GLY A 163 6.75 6.79 -4.26
C GLY A 163 5.25 6.57 -4.18
N THR A 164 4.51 7.67 -4.12
CA THR A 164 3.05 7.69 -4.03
C THR A 164 2.46 8.64 -5.06
N PHE A 165 1.13 8.61 -5.20
CA PHE A 165 0.43 9.56 -6.08
C PHE A 165 0.68 11.02 -5.70
N CYS A 166 0.86 11.32 -4.42
CA CYS A 166 1.21 12.68 -3.96
C CYS A 166 2.50 13.18 -4.62
N GLY A 167 3.49 12.30 -4.85
CA GLY A 167 4.71 12.69 -5.57
C GLY A 167 4.43 13.21 -6.97
N ILE A 168 3.49 12.61 -7.72
CA ILE A 168 3.06 13.13 -9.02
C ILE A 168 2.38 14.50 -8.87
N ALA A 169 1.50 14.63 -7.86
CA ALA A 169 0.77 15.87 -7.62
C ALA A 169 1.70 17.04 -7.28
N ASP A 170 2.86 16.76 -6.68
CA ASP A 170 3.86 17.77 -6.33
C ASP A 170 4.84 18.04 -7.50
N LEU A 171 5.33 17.00 -8.17
CA LEU A 171 6.35 17.12 -9.21
C LEU A 171 5.79 17.70 -10.51
N ALA A 172 4.60 17.28 -10.94
CA ALA A 172 4.03 17.71 -12.22
C ALA A 172 3.75 19.22 -12.27
N PRO A 173 3.17 19.89 -11.25
CA PRO A 173 3.04 21.34 -11.25
C PRO A 173 4.37 22.09 -11.12
N LYS A 174 5.37 21.50 -10.44
CA LYS A 174 6.65 22.14 -10.18
C LYS A 174 7.58 22.12 -11.40
N TYR A 175 7.65 20.98 -12.09
CA TYR A 175 8.61 20.75 -13.18
C TYR A 175 7.96 20.61 -14.56
N GLY A 176 6.64 20.52 -14.60
CA GLY A 176 5.92 20.27 -15.83
C GLY A 176 5.97 18.80 -16.26
N LEU A 177 5.40 18.55 -17.43
CA LEU A 177 5.36 17.24 -18.07
C LEU A 177 5.84 17.42 -19.51
N VAL A 178 6.54 16.41 -20.03
CA VAL A 178 6.98 16.40 -21.42
C VAL A 178 6.47 15.13 -22.12
N PRO A 179 6.20 15.20 -23.44
CA PRO A 179 5.90 14.02 -24.24
C PRO A 179 7.05 13.00 -24.22
N ALA A 180 6.71 11.73 -24.38
CA ALA A 180 7.69 10.64 -24.32
C ALA A 180 8.72 10.68 -25.45
N ASP A 181 8.38 11.27 -26.61
CA ASP A 181 9.28 11.46 -27.75
C ASP A 181 10.36 12.52 -27.50
N VAL A 182 10.14 13.42 -26.54
CA VAL A 182 11.15 14.42 -26.12
C VAL A 182 12.23 13.76 -25.25
N GLN A 183 11.82 12.86 -24.37
CA GLN A 183 12.73 12.08 -23.53
C GLN A 183 12.18 10.66 -23.36
N ASN A 184 12.74 9.74 -24.14
CA ASN A 184 12.31 8.34 -24.13
C ASN A 184 12.63 7.63 -22.81
N GLU A 185 11.83 6.63 -22.51
CA GLU A 185 12.13 5.67 -21.42
C GLU A 185 13.35 4.81 -21.81
N THR A 186 14.27 4.62 -20.88
CA THR A 186 15.54 3.87 -21.07
C THR A 186 15.49 2.48 -20.46
#